data_170b899bfcb4ea8bce42766c7dfa5a70
#
_entry.id   170b899bfcb4ea8bce42766c7dfa5a70
#
_cell.length_a   1.000
_cell.length_b   1.000
_cell.length_c   1.000
_cell.angle_alpha   90.00
_cell.angle_beta   90.00
_cell.angle_gamma   90.00
#
_symmetry.space_group_name_H-M   'P 1'
#
loop_
_entity.id
_entity.type
_entity.pdbx_description
1 polymer ?
#
loop_
_entity_poly.entity_id
_entity_poly.type
_entity_poly.pdbx_seq_one_letter_code
_entity_poly.pdbx_strand_id
1 'polypeptide(L)'
;MTNKRYISEQEMKTGVLDIVSQMYSDDWRPDYIVGVTRGGLIPAVMMSHYTGVKMHTIDVRLRDADHSPEHAVWMAEEAGAGKRILILDDINDTGETFAWIKDDFETSAPADWLDIWGNTVRWATIIDNVPSKFDVDYTSIEINKAEDPAWIVFPFEEWW
;
A
#
# COMPACT_ATOMS: atom_id res chain seq x y z
N MET A 1 -25.36 2.68 14.50
CA MET A 1 -25.10 2.41 13.06
C MET A 1 -23.80 3.07 12.65
N THR A 2 -22.93 2.32 12.01
CA THR A 2 -21.69 2.86 11.47
C THR A 2 -21.98 3.62 10.18
N ASN A 3 -21.55 4.87 10.09
CA ASN A 3 -21.61 5.61 8.83
C ASN A 3 -20.73 4.94 7.79
N LYS A 4 -21.19 4.89 6.56
CA LYS A 4 -20.41 4.39 5.42
C LYS A 4 -20.01 5.54 4.52
N ARG A 5 -18.77 5.54 4.08
CA ARG A 5 -18.29 6.43 3.04
C ARG A 5 -17.92 5.58 1.82
N TYR A 6 -18.60 5.82 0.72
CA TYR A 6 -18.38 5.11 -0.52
C TYR A 6 -17.35 5.84 -1.36
N ILE A 7 -16.36 5.10 -1.83
CA ILE A 7 -15.34 5.59 -2.75
C ILE A 7 -15.76 5.18 -4.15
N SER A 8 -15.78 6.14 -5.06
CA SER A 8 -16.12 5.88 -6.47
C SER A 8 -14.89 5.36 -7.25
N GLU A 9 -15.16 4.75 -8.40
CA GLU A 9 -14.09 4.37 -9.33
C GLU A 9 -13.28 5.59 -9.78
N GLN A 10 -13.94 6.72 -9.97
CA GLN A 10 -13.27 7.96 -10.35
C GLN A 10 -12.36 8.47 -9.23
N GLU A 11 -12.78 8.37 -7.98
CA GLU A 11 -11.93 8.71 -6.83
C GLU A 11 -10.70 7.81 -6.73
N MET A 12 -10.85 6.50 -7.02
CA MET A 12 -9.72 5.59 -7.08
C MET A 12 -8.74 5.95 -8.18
N LYS A 13 -9.26 6.27 -9.36
CA LYS A 13 -8.45 6.73 -10.50
C LYS A 13 -7.66 7.98 -10.16
N THR A 14 -8.34 8.98 -9.61
CA THR A 14 -7.72 10.22 -9.15
C THR A 14 -6.67 9.94 -8.09
N GLY A 15 -6.95 9.02 -7.17
CA GLY A 15 -6.02 8.62 -6.13
C GLY A 15 -4.73 8.02 -6.68
N VAL A 16 -4.84 7.15 -7.67
CA VAL A 16 -3.67 6.58 -8.35
C VAL A 16 -2.85 7.67 -9.03
N LEU A 17 -3.51 8.60 -9.74
CA LEU A 17 -2.82 9.71 -10.40
C LEU A 17 -2.12 10.65 -9.40
N ASP A 18 -2.75 10.91 -8.26
CA ASP A 18 -2.15 11.73 -7.20
C ASP A 18 -0.87 11.08 -6.66
N ILE A 19 -0.90 9.79 -6.41
CA ILE A 19 0.26 9.04 -5.93
C ILE A 19 1.40 9.08 -6.97
N VAL A 20 1.09 8.82 -8.23
CA VAL A 20 2.08 8.89 -9.32
C VAL A 20 2.69 10.27 -9.42
N SER A 21 1.87 11.32 -9.33
CA SER A 21 2.34 12.72 -9.35
C SER A 21 3.30 13.01 -8.21
N GLN A 22 2.99 12.54 -7.00
CA GLN A 22 3.86 12.71 -5.84
C GLN A 22 5.19 11.99 -6.02
N MET A 23 5.17 10.74 -6.47
CA MET A 23 6.40 9.97 -6.75
C MET A 23 7.30 10.68 -7.76
N TYR A 24 6.70 11.13 -8.86
CA TYR A 24 7.46 11.75 -9.95
C TYR A 24 7.99 13.13 -9.56
N SER A 25 7.27 13.85 -8.70
CA SER A 25 7.77 15.11 -8.12
C SER A 25 8.98 14.90 -7.21
N ASP A 26 9.07 13.73 -6.58
CA ASP A 26 10.23 13.33 -5.77
C ASP A 26 11.37 12.73 -6.63
N ASP A 27 11.21 12.71 -7.94
CA ASP A 27 12.13 12.05 -8.87
C ASP A 27 12.36 10.58 -8.48
N TRP A 28 11.30 9.92 -8.03
CA TRP A 28 11.35 8.52 -7.62
C TRP A 28 10.41 7.67 -8.48
N ARG A 29 10.98 6.65 -9.11
CA ARG A 29 10.22 5.74 -9.98
C ARG A 29 10.47 4.31 -9.55
N PRO A 30 9.42 3.55 -9.23
CA PRO A 30 9.61 2.16 -8.83
C PRO A 30 10.03 1.29 -10.01
N ASP A 31 10.87 0.31 -9.73
CA ASP A 31 11.17 -0.76 -10.68
C ASP A 31 9.97 -1.71 -10.80
N TYR A 32 9.24 -1.90 -9.71
CA TYR A 32 7.95 -2.58 -9.74
C TYR A 32 7.05 -2.12 -8.58
N ILE A 33 5.76 -2.37 -8.78
CA ILE A 33 4.69 -2.07 -7.81
C ILE A 33 4.28 -3.39 -7.16
N VAL A 34 4.07 -3.37 -5.86
CA VAL A 34 3.55 -4.52 -5.10
C VAL A 34 2.18 -4.20 -4.56
N GLY A 35 1.15 -4.86 -5.11
CA GLY A 35 -0.21 -4.74 -4.60
C GLY A 35 -0.43 -5.70 -3.43
N VAL A 36 -0.92 -5.18 -2.32
CA VAL A 36 -1.25 -5.99 -1.15
C VAL A 36 -2.64 -6.58 -1.33
N THR A 37 -2.75 -7.91 -1.33
CA THR A 37 -4.05 -8.55 -1.51
C THR A 37 -4.94 -8.33 -0.27
N ARG A 38 -6.22 -8.14 -0.44
CA ARG A 38 -6.90 -8.07 -1.75
C ARG A 38 -7.06 -6.66 -2.26
N GLY A 39 -7.32 -5.67 -1.37
CA GLY A 39 -7.72 -4.31 -1.72
C GLY A 39 -6.68 -3.53 -2.51
N GLY A 40 -5.42 -3.79 -2.27
CA GLY A 40 -4.32 -3.13 -2.98
C GLY A 40 -4.13 -3.60 -4.42
N LEU A 41 -4.71 -4.72 -4.82
CA LEU A 41 -4.60 -5.23 -6.18
C LEU A 41 -5.19 -4.28 -7.23
N ILE A 42 -6.35 -3.71 -6.95
CA ILE A 42 -7.05 -2.85 -7.91
C ILE A 42 -6.26 -1.58 -8.18
N PRO A 43 -5.87 -0.77 -7.19
CA PRO A 43 -5.05 0.40 -7.45
C PRO A 43 -3.67 0.05 -8.05
N ALA A 44 -3.09 -1.10 -7.68
CA ALA A 44 -1.82 -1.54 -8.27
C ALA A 44 -1.95 -1.87 -9.76
N VAL A 45 -3.02 -2.56 -10.16
CA VAL A 45 -3.31 -2.82 -11.58
C VAL A 45 -3.50 -1.51 -12.34
N MET A 46 -4.28 -0.58 -11.80
CA MET A 46 -4.51 0.73 -12.40
C MET A 46 -3.20 1.49 -12.59
N MET A 47 -2.37 1.54 -11.57
CA MET A 47 -1.08 2.23 -11.61
C MET A 47 -0.12 1.56 -12.59
N SER A 48 -0.08 0.23 -12.63
CA SER A 48 0.75 -0.52 -13.56
C SER A 48 0.37 -0.22 -15.01
N HIS A 49 -0.92 -0.20 -15.33
CA HIS A 49 -1.38 0.16 -16.67
C HIS A 49 -1.06 1.61 -17.04
N TYR A 50 -1.24 2.53 -16.10
CA TYR A 50 -1.00 3.95 -16.34
C TYR A 50 0.49 4.27 -16.55
N THR A 51 1.36 3.67 -15.74
CA THR A 51 2.81 3.97 -15.76
C THR A 51 3.62 3.07 -16.69
N GLY A 52 3.08 1.90 -17.05
CA GLY A 52 3.84 0.85 -17.74
C GLY A 52 4.80 0.08 -16.81
N VAL A 53 4.80 0.37 -15.53
CA VAL A 53 5.63 -0.32 -14.54
C VAL A 53 5.00 -1.67 -14.20
N LYS A 54 5.80 -2.73 -14.20
CA LYS A 54 5.33 -4.08 -13.86
C LYS A 54 4.90 -4.15 -12.39
N MET A 55 4.01 -5.10 -12.09
CA MET A 55 3.54 -5.30 -10.73
C MET A 55 3.70 -6.74 -10.27
N HIS A 56 3.81 -6.90 -8.96
CA HIS A 56 3.72 -8.15 -8.24
C HIS A 56 2.67 -8.00 -7.14
N THR A 57 2.38 -9.08 -6.45
CA THR A 57 1.41 -9.10 -5.34
C THR A 57 2.04 -9.72 -4.12
N ILE A 58 1.55 -9.32 -2.95
CA ILE A 58 1.87 -9.98 -1.67
C ILE A 58 0.57 -10.26 -0.93
N ASP A 59 0.41 -11.47 -0.45
CA ASP A 59 -0.82 -11.90 0.21
C ASP A 59 -0.71 -11.77 1.72
N VAL A 60 -1.21 -10.67 2.25
CA VAL A 60 -1.21 -10.38 3.69
C VAL A 60 -2.64 -10.05 4.13
N ARG A 61 -3.31 -11.02 4.76
CA ARG A 61 -4.68 -10.88 5.25
C ARG A 61 -4.73 -11.19 6.75
N LEU A 62 -4.30 -10.23 7.55
CA LEU A 62 -4.13 -10.41 9.00
C LEU A 62 -5.45 -10.67 9.74
N ARG A 63 -6.59 -10.28 9.15
CA ARG A 63 -7.93 -10.50 9.72
C ARG A 63 -8.53 -11.85 9.37
N ASP A 64 -7.91 -12.59 8.48
CA ASP A 64 -8.37 -13.91 8.05
C ASP A 64 -7.68 -14.99 8.89
N ALA A 65 -8.40 -15.58 9.84
CA ALA A 65 -7.85 -16.52 10.82
C ALA A 65 -7.28 -17.79 10.18
N ASP A 66 -7.77 -18.17 9.01
CA ASP A 66 -7.33 -19.38 8.29
C ASP A 66 -6.21 -19.09 7.29
N HIS A 67 -5.76 -17.82 7.22
CA HIS A 67 -4.75 -17.39 6.27
C HIS A 67 -3.38 -17.24 6.94
N SER A 68 -2.34 -17.77 6.28
CA SER A 68 -0.95 -17.51 6.63
C SER A 68 -0.39 -16.44 5.69
N PRO A 69 0.08 -15.29 6.23
CA PRO A 69 0.68 -14.26 5.39
C PRO A 69 1.88 -14.78 4.60
N GLU A 70 2.01 -14.26 3.38
CA GLU A 70 3.14 -14.57 2.49
C GLU A 70 4.42 -13.90 2.98
N HIS A 71 5.51 -14.67 3.07
CA HIS A 71 6.84 -14.13 3.35
C HIS A 71 7.55 -13.81 2.03
N ALA A 72 7.98 -12.57 1.87
CA ALA A 72 8.55 -12.07 0.62
C ALA A 72 10.05 -11.81 0.75
N VAL A 73 10.82 -12.85 1.07
CA VAL A 73 12.29 -12.77 1.22
C VAL A 73 12.95 -12.20 -0.04
N TRP A 74 12.52 -12.64 -1.20
CA TRP A 74 13.09 -12.19 -2.48
C TRP A 74 12.90 -10.68 -2.72
N MET A 75 11.77 -10.12 -2.28
CA MET A 75 11.54 -8.67 -2.38
C MET A 75 12.49 -7.90 -1.45
N ALA A 76 12.67 -8.40 -0.22
CA ALA A 76 13.59 -7.80 0.74
C ALA A 76 15.03 -7.81 0.23
N GLU A 77 15.46 -8.91 -0.37
CA GLU A 77 16.78 -9.05 -0.97
C GLU A 77 16.96 -8.08 -2.16
N GLU A 78 15.97 -7.97 -3.02
CA GLU A 78 16.01 -7.04 -4.16
C GLU A 78 16.04 -5.59 -3.69
N ALA A 79 15.29 -5.23 -2.66
CA ALA A 79 15.32 -3.89 -2.08
C ALA A 79 16.70 -3.55 -1.53
N GLY A 80 17.31 -4.47 -0.82
CA GLY A 80 18.69 -4.33 -0.33
C GLY A 80 19.72 -4.21 -1.45
N ALA A 81 19.45 -4.83 -2.60
CA ALA A 81 20.28 -4.71 -3.80
C ALA A 81 20.03 -3.44 -4.63
N GLY A 82 19.13 -2.57 -4.20
CA GLY A 82 18.86 -1.28 -4.83
C GLY A 82 17.65 -1.23 -5.75
N LYS A 83 16.85 -2.29 -5.83
CA LYS A 83 15.57 -2.25 -6.54
C LYS A 83 14.60 -1.33 -5.82
N ARG A 84 13.95 -0.44 -6.58
CA ARG A 84 12.93 0.46 -6.05
C ARG A 84 11.57 -0.24 -6.10
N ILE A 85 10.93 -0.33 -4.95
CA ILE A 85 9.68 -1.05 -4.77
C ILE A 85 8.65 -0.11 -4.15
N LEU A 86 7.50 0.04 -4.80
CA LEU A 86 6.35 0.70 -4.22
C LEU A 86 5.38 -0.35 -3.68
N ILE A 87 5.15 -0.35 -2.38
CA ILE A 87 4.13 -1.22 -1.76
C ILE A 87 2.85 -0.42 -1.64
N LEU A 88 1.79 -0.91 -2.27
CA LEU A 88 0.54 -0.19 -2.46
C LEU A 88 -0.63 -0.99 -1.90
N ASP A 89 -1.42 -0.35 -1.04
CA ASP A 89 -2.68 -0.86 -0.53
C ASP A 89 -3.81 0.14 -0.76
N ASP A 90 -5.04 -0.26 -0.53
CA ASP A 90 -6.20 0.61 -0.65
C ASP A 90 -6.28 1.62 0.50
N ILE A 91 -6.07 1.17 1.71
CA ILE A 91 -6.16 1.99 2.92
C ILE A 91 -5.09 1.60 3.96
N ASN A 92 -4.52 2.60 4.60
CA ASN A 92 -3.72 2.45 5.81
C ASN A 92 -4.59 2.83 7.02
N ASP A 93 -5.31 1.86 7.57
CA ASP A 93 -6.28 2.10 8.63
C ASP A 93 -5.63 2.13 10.02
N THR A 94 -5.20 0.99 10.51
CA THR A 94 -4.50 0.87 11.80
C THR A 94 -2.99 0.88 11.65
N GLY A 95 -2.50 0.52 10.48
CA GLY A 95 -1.07 0.37 10.17
C GLY A 95 -0.55 -1.05 10.38
N GLU A 96 -1.40 -1.99 10.77
CA GLU A 96 -0.95 -3.36 11.07
C GLU A 96 -0.40 -4.11 9.87
N THR A 97 -1.03 -3.96 8.71
CA THR A 97 -0.62 -4.66 7.49
C THR A 97 0.77 -4.24 7.05
N PHE A 98 1.01 -2.94 6.94
CA PHE A 98 2.32 -2.42 6.55
C PHE A 98 3.39 -2.67 7.62
N ALA A 99 3.03 -2.56 8.89
CA ALA A 99 3.95 -2.88 9.98
C ALA A 99 4.39 -4.35 9.92
N TRP A 100 3.48 -5.26 9.60
CA TRP A 100 3.80 -6.67 9.42
C TRP A 100 4.78 -6.90 8.25
N ILE A 101 4.51 -6.27 7.10
CA ILE A 101 5.38 -6.39 5.92
C ILE A 101 6.77 -5.84 6.22
N LYS A 102 6.85 -4.69 6.87
CA LYS A 102 8.13 -4.08 7.26
C LYS A 102 8.93 -5.00 8.17
N ASP A 103 8.30 -5.55 9.18
CA ASP A 103 8.93 -6.49 10.10
C ASP A 103 9.41 -7.76 9.38
N ASP A 104 8.60 -8.28 8.46
CA ASP A 104 8.97 -9.44 7.65
C ASP A 104 10.21 -9.16 6.80
N PHE A 105 10.31 -7.99 6.16
CA PHE A 105 11.48 -7.60 5.40
C PHE A 105 12.72 -7.49 6.29
N GLU A 106 12.60 -6.85 7.43
CA GLU A 106 13.70 -6.67 8.38
C GLU A 106 14.22 -7.99 8.93
N THR A 107 13.31 -8.95 9.16
CA THR A 107 13.66 -10.29 9.63
C THR A 107 14.28 -11.14 8.52
N SER A 108 13.80 -10.98 7.28
CA SER A 108 14.25 -11.80 6.14
C SER A 108 15.63 -11.39 5.61
N ALA A 109 15.95 -10.09 5.68
CA ALA A 109 17.22 -9.55 5.16
C ALA A 109 17.81 -8.52 6.12
N PRO A 110 18.20 -8.94 7.34
CA PRO A 110 18.57 -8.00 8.41
C PRO A 110 19.82 -7.15 8.14
N ALA A 111 20.69 -7.57 7.21
CA ALA A 111 21.91 -6.83 6.89
C ALA A 111 21.64 -5.60 6.01
N ASP A 112 20.55 -5.60 5.24
CA ASP A 112 20.30 -4.64 4.17
C ASP A 112 19.17 -3.65 4.46
N TRP A 113 18.30 -3.93 5.43
CA TRP A 113 17.08 -3.15 5.67
C TRP A 113 17.31 -1.71 6.16
N LEU A 114 18.46 -1.41 6.72
CA LEU A 114 18.74 -0.10 7.33
C LEU A 114 18.57 1.08 6.38
N ASP A 115 18.89 0.89 5.10
CA ASP A 115 18.90 1.97 4.12
C ASP A 115 17.77 1.89 3.09
N ILE A 116 16.85 0.95 3.22
CA ILE A 116 15.80 0.77 2.21
C ILE A 116 14.55 1.63 2.47
N TRP A 117 14.19 1.88 3.72
CA TRP A 117 12.94 2.57 4.08
C TRP A 117 12.96 4.04 3.67
N GLY A 118 11.96 4.46 2.90
CA GLY A 118 11.88 5.80 2.34
C GLY A 118 12.87 6.05 1.19
N ASN A 119 13.69 5.08 0.87
CA ASN A 119 14.66 5.11 -0.23
C ASN A 119 14.24 4.13 -1.32
N THR A 120 14.67 2.88 -1.24
CA THR A 120 14.31 1.87 -2.25
C THR A 120 12.94 1.26 -2.01
N VAL A 121 12.43 1.24 -0.79
CA VAL A 121 11.05 0.82 -0.50
C VAL A 121 10.25 2.01 0.00
N ARG A 122 9.13 2.29 -0.71
CA ARG A 122 8.18 3.33 -0.32
C ARG A 122 6.77 2.74 -0.25
N TRP A 123 5.94 3.38 0.57
CA TRP A 123 4.61 2.92 0.93
C TRP A 123 3.57 3.91 0.42
N ALA A 124 2.51 3.40 -0.19
CA ALA A 124 1.42 4.23 -0.66
C ALA A 124 0.06 3.59 -0.40
N THR A 125 -0.92 4.44 -0.14
CA THR A 125 -2.33 4.02 -0.06
C THR A 125 -3.20 5.08 -0.72
N ILE A 126 -4.36 4.66 -1.22
CA ILE A 126 -5.37 5.61 -1.73
C ILE A 126 -5.89 6.45 -0.55
N ILE A 127 -6.15 5.81 0.58
CA ILE A 127 -6.64 6.45 1.79
C ILE A 127 -5.67 6.22 2.94
N ASP A 128 -5.35 7.29 3.64
CA ASP A 128 -4.56 7.23 4.88
C ASP A 128 -5.40 7.71 6.06
N ASN A 129 -5.52 6.86 7.07
CA ASN A 129 -6.14 7.22 8.34
C ASN A 129 -5.08 7.87 9.23
N VAL A 130 -5.19 9.16 9.45
CA VAL A 130 -4.18 9.97 10.15
C VAL A 130 -3.71 9.37 11.48
N PRO A 131 -4.59 8.82 12.35
CA PRO A 131 -4.15 8.19 13.60
C PRO A 131 -3.53 6.79 13.44
N SER A 132 -3.36 6.27 12.21
CA SER A 132 -2.64 5.02 12.00
C SER A 132 -1.24 5.07 12.62
N LYS A 133 -0.79 3.95 13.18
CA LYS A 133 0.55 3.82 13.77
C LYS A 133 1.67 3.70 12.72
N PHE A 134 1.32 3.62 11.45
CA PHE A 134 2.28 3.49 10.34
C PHE A 134 2.18 4.70 9.41
N ASP A 135 3.30 5.33 9.13
CA ASP A 135 3.36 6.47 8.22
C ASP A 135 3.63 5.99 6.78
N VAL A 136 2.81 6.46 5.84
CA VAL A 136 3.01 6.19 4.42
C VAL A 136 3.75 7.33 3.74
N ASP A 137 4.43 7.03 2.63
CA ASP A 137 5.15 8.04 1.86
C ASP A 137 4.22 8.83 0.94
N TYR A 138 3.21 8.17 0.40
CA TYR A 138 2.27 8.77 -0.55
C TYR A 138 0.83 8.36 -0.25
N THR A 139 -0.08 9.32 -0.34
CA THR A 139 -1.51 9.06 -0.22
C THR A 139 -2.30 10.10 -0.99
N SER A 140 -3.55 9.80 -1.34
CA SER A 140 -4.44 10.74 -2.01
C SER A 140 -5.45 11.35 -1.06
N ILE A 141 -6.09 10.54 -0.23
CA ILE A 141 -7.17 10.97 0.66
C ILE A 141 -6.77 10.71 2.11
N GLU A 142 -6.77 11.77 2.91
CA GLU A 142 -6.59 11.63 4.36
C GLU A 142 -7.94 11.61 5.06
N ILE A 143 -8.10 10.69 5.99
CA ILE A 143 -9.26 10.60 6.89
C ILE A 143 -8.78 10.55 8.34
N ASN A 144 -9.67 10.82 9.26
CA ASN A 144 -9.38 10.69 10.69
C ASN A 144 -10.55 9.98 11.38
N LYS A 145 -10.42 8.66 11.55
CA LYS A 145 -11.45 7.83 12.17
C LYS A 145 -11.62 8.09 13.68
N ALA A 146 -10.67 8.77 14.30
CA ALA A 146 -10.83 9.21 15.69
C ALA A 146 -11.87 10.34 15.82
N GLU A 147 -12.01 11.15 14.77
CA GLU A 147 -12.96 12.27 14.73
C GLU A 147 -14.25 11.86 14.00
N ASP A 148 -14.15 11.11 12.92
CA ASP A 148 -15.27 10.65 12.10
C ASP A 148 -15.09 9.15 11.76
N PRO A 149 -15.64 8.24 12.57
CA PRO A 149 -15.42 6.80 12.43
C PRO A 149 -16.28 6.17 11.32
N ALA A 150 -16.12 6.64 10.10
CA ALA A 150 -16.81 6.09 8.95
C ALA A 150 -16.18 4.77 8.50
N TRP A 151 -17.02 3.83 8.05
CA TRP A 151 -16.58 2.63 7.36
C TRP A 151 -16.39 2.94 5.87
N ILE A 152 -15.18 2.75 5.38
CA ILE A 152 -14.87 3.01 3.98
C ILE A 152 -15.27 1.80 3.13
N VAL A 153 -16.02 2.06 2.06
CA VAL A 153 -16.46 1.04 1.10
C VAL A 153 -15.87 1.38 -0.25
N PHE A 154 -14.99 0.52 -0.75
CA PHE A 154 -14.40 0.66 -2.08
C PHE A 154 -15.31 0.09 -3.17
N PRO A 155 -15.18 0.52 -4.44
CA PRO A 155 -16.06 0.06 -5.52
C PRO A 155 -16.02 -1.46 -5.73
N PHE A 156 -14.87 -2.09 -5.47
CA PHE A 156 -14.72 -3.54 -5.61
C PHE A 156 -15.34 -4.35 -4.45
N GLU A 157 -15.86 -3.67 -3.42
CA GLU A 157 -16.50 -4.29 -2.26
C GLU A 157 -18.03 -4.27 -2.31
N GLU A 158 -18.63 -3.64 -3.32
CA GLU A 158 -20.07 -3.37 -3.41
C GLU A 158 -20.81 -4.49 -4.14
N TRP A 159 -20.78 -5.71 -3.63
CA TRP A 159 -21.41 -6.87 -4.30
C TRP A 159 -22.64 -7.44 -3.57
N TRP A 160 -23.12 -6.82 -2.50
CA TRP A 160 -24.25 -7.28 -1.70
C TRP A 160 -25.14 -6.12 -1.23
#